data_a6ac8f09d47a9efb98365289c83b3f34
#
_entry.id   a6ac8f09d47a9efb98365289c83b3f34
#
_cell.length_a   1.000
_cell.length_b   1.000
_cell.length_c   1.000
_cell.angle_alpha   90.00
_cell.angle_beta   90.00
_cell.angle_gamma   90.00
#
_symmetry.space_group_name_H-M   'P 1'
#
loop_
_entity.id
_entity.type
_entity.pdbx_description
1 polymer ?
#
loop_
_entity_poly.entity_id
_entity_poly.type
_entity_poly.pdbx_seq_one_letter_code
_entity_poly.pdbx_strand_id
1 'polypeptide(L)'
;MAAFTVIHFEKTGSTNDEARRLAREGAPHGTAVHADEQTDGRGRLTRRWFSPPGNLYLSVVLRLDVEPARRSELGFVVALAVAETVNTLLPRQTRASLKWPNDVLVGGAKIAGILLEALEDGAVIAGMGLNILHAPTGTAYRTTTIAASGGVASVDTTRDTLLDRLEAHLTAWEIEGFAPIRQAWLEQAHPIGTMLRVMRDGHIVEGAFAGLGPDGALLLDNSDGRVRVIAGDVEAG
;
A
#
# COMPACT_ATOMS: atom_id res chain seq x y z
N MET A 1 -14.43 13.58 -12.98
CA MET A 1 -14.16 12.52 -12.00
C MET A 1 -14.28 11.20 -12.72
N ALA A 2 -13.25 10.45 -12.88
CA ALA A 2 -13.31 9.12 -13.47
C ALA A 2 -13.80 8.15 -12.38
N ALA A 3 -15.08 7.82 -12.40
CA ALA A 3 -15.59 6.76 -11.54
C ALA A 3 -14.83 5.47 -11.84
N PHE A 4 -14.38 4.76 -10.81
CA PHE A 4 -13.73 3.48 -10.98
C PHE A 4 -14.70 2.45 -11.59
N THR A 5 -14.21 1.71 -12.58
CA THR A 5 -14.96 0.60 -13.18
C THR A 5 -14.42 -0.71 -12.63
N VAL A 6 -15.23 -1.40 -11.84
CA VAL A 6 -14.82 -2.66 -11.18
C VAL A 6 -15.10 -3.85 -12.10
N ILE A 7 -14.06 -4.64 -12.35
CA ILE A 7 -14.11 -5.95 -13.01
C ILE A 7 -13.86 -7.01 -11.94
N HIS A 8 -14.86 -7.86 -11.71
CA HIS A 8 -14.81 -8.88 -10.67
C HIS A 8 -14.47 -10.26 -11.24
N PHE A 9 -13.63 -10.98 -10.50
CA PHE A 9 -13.31 -12.38 -10.72
C PHE A 9 -13.59 -13.19 -9.44
N GLU A 10 -14.28 -14.31 -9.54
CA GLU A 10 -14.38 -15.25 -8.42
C GLU A 10 -13.01 -15.77 -8.02
N LYS A 11 -12.16 -16.06 -9.03
CA LYS A 11 -10.80 -16.57 -8.82
C LYS A 11 -9.90 -16.20 -9.98
N THR A 12 -8.67 -15.75 -9.65
CA THR A 12 -7.64 -15.45 -10.65
C THR A 12 -6.24 -15.85 -10.13
N GLY A 13 -5.24 -15.78 -10.99
CA GLY A 13 -3.83 -15.92 -10.60
C GLY A 13 -3.43 -14.76 -9.69
N SER A 14 -3.55 -13.52 -10.20
CA SER A 14 -3.22 -12.29 -9.51
C SER A 14 -4.01 -11.11 -10.09
N THR A 15 -4.64 -10.31 -9.24
CA THR A 15 -5.33 -9.08 -9.67
C THR A 15 -4.39 -8.08 -10.35
N ASN A 16 -3.11 -8.01 -9.94
CA ASN A 16 -2.10 -7.20 -10.62
C ASN A 16 -1.83 -7.69 -12.05
N ASP A 17 -1.79 -9.01 -12.27
CA ASP A 17 -1.55 -9.55 -13.61
C ASP A 17 -2.74 -9.31 -14.53
N GLU A 18 -3.96 -9.45 -14.04
CA GLU A 18 -5.16 -9.11 -14.79
C GLU A 18 -5.25 -7.61 -15.10
N ALA A 19 -4.97 -6.76 -14.12
CA ALA A 19 -4.93 -5.31 -14.33
C ALA A 19 -3.86 -4.92 -15.35
N ARG A 20 -2.67 -5.56 -15.30
CA ARG A 20 -1.60 -5.37 -16.29
C ARG A 20 -2.03 -5.82 -17.68
N ARG A 21 -2.66 -6.98 -17.82
CA ARG A 21 -3.18 -7.48 -19.09
C ARG A 21 -4.19 -6.49 -19.68
N LEU A 22 -5.19 -6.08 -18.89
CA LEU A 22 -6.19 -5.10 -19.30
C LEU A 22 -5.57 -3.75 -19.68
N ALA A 23 -4.59 -3.28 -18.92
CA ALA A 23 -3.90 -2.03 -19.24
C ALA A 23 -3.18 -2.11 -20.61
N ARG A 24 -2.52 -3.24 -20.92
CA ARG A 24 -1.89 -3.47 -22.25
C ARG A 24 -2.91 -3.55 -23.39
N GLU A 25 -4.13 -3.98 -23.09
CA GLU A 25 -5.27 -4.00 -24.02
C GLU A 25 -5.98 -2.65 -24.14
N GLY A 26 -5.47 -1.60 -23.48
CA GLY A 26 -5.98 -0.24 -23.58
C GLY A 26 -7.02 0.14 -22.53
N ALA A 27 -7.15 -0.63 -21.45
CA ALA A 27 -8.05 -0.27 -20.34
C ALA A 27 -7.76 1.16 -19.83
N PRO A 28 -8.81 1.99 -19.59
CA PRO A 28 -8.65 3.38 -19.18
C PRO A 28 -8.17 3.49 -17.72
N HIS A 29 -7.79 4.73 -17.34
CA HIS A 29 -7.61 5.10 -15.92
C HIS A 29 -8.85 4.72 -15.10
N GLY A 30 -8.63 4.24 -13.87
CA GLY A 30 -9.72 3.86 -12.97
C GLY A 30 -10.30 2.46 -13.24
N THR A 31 -9.74 1.67 -14.18
CA THR A 31 -10.10 0.25 -14.28
C THR A 31 -9.59 -0.48 -13.05
N ALA A 32 -10.52 -1.04 -12.24
CA ALA A 32 -10.24 -1.72 -10.98
C ALA A 32 -10.55 -3.21 -11.10
N VAL A 33 -9.57 -4.05 -10.87
CA VAL A 33 -9.71 -5.52 -10.85
C VAL A 33 -9.83 -5.98 -9.40
N HIS A 34 -10.93 -6.64 -9.08
CA HIS A 34 -11.18 -7.28 -7.79
C HIS A 34 -11.30 -8.79 -7.96
N ALA A 35 -10.76 -9.56 -7.03
CA ALA A 35 -10.94 -11.02 -6.99
C ALA A 35 -11.28 -11.50 -5.59
N ASP A 36 -12.13 -12.56 -5.50
CA ASP A 36 -12.45 -13.18 -4.21
C ASP A 36 -11.29 -14.04 -3.71
N GLU A 37 -10.53 -14.67 -4.63
CA GLU A 37 -9.37 -15.52 -4.34
C GLU A 37 -8.25 -15.28 -5.37
N GLN A 38 -6.98 -15.31 -4.91
CA GLN A 38 -5.83 -15.36 -5.80
C GLN A 38 -5.02 -16.64 -5.56
N THR A 39 -4.69 -17.36 -6.64
CA THR A 39 -3.85 -18.57 -6.56
C THR A 39 -2.35 -18.27 -6.55
N ASP A 40 -1.97 -17.11 -7.08
CA ASP A 40 -0.58 -16.66 -7.19
C ASP A 40 -0.45 -15.17 -6.80
N GLY A 41 -1.10 -14.80 -5.69
CA GLY A 41 -1.02 -13.45 -5.13
C GLY A 41 0.43 -13.04 -4.86
N ARG A 42 0.81 -11.81 -5.24
CA ARG A 42 2.19 -11.32 -5.19
C ARG A 42 2.37 -10.18 -4.22
N GLY A 43 3.51 -10.16 -3.56
CA GLY A 43 4.07 -9.04 -2.82
C GLY A 43 5.39 -8.57 -3.46
N ARG A 44 6.08 -7.64 -2.81
CA ARG A 44 7.39 -7.16 -3.25
C ARG A 44 8.45 -8.27 -3.17
N LEU A 45 9.51 -8.15 -3.98
CA LEU A 45 10.67 -9.05 -3.97
C LEU A 45 10.28 -10.53 -4.07
N THR A 46 9.39 -10.87 -5.00
CA THR A 46 8.91 -12.25 -5.26
C THR A 46 8.20 -12.93 -4.09
N ARG A 47 7.86 -12.23 -3.02
CA ARG A 47 7.08 -12.79 -1.91
C ARG A 47 5.65 -13.08 -2.37
N ARG A 48 5.07 -14.16 -1.83
CA ARG A 48 3.66 -14.46 -2.06
C ARG A 48 2.77 -13.67 -1.10
N TRP A 49 1.62 -13.24 -1.61
CA TRP A 49 0.54 -12.70 -0.80
C TRP A 49 -0.52 -13.79 -0.57
N PHE A 50 -0.76 -14.13 0.69
CA PHE A 50 -1.77 -15.12 1.07
C PHE A 50 -3.17 -14.60 0.76
N SER A 51 -3.92 -15.30 -0.10
CA SER A 51 -5.11 -14.73 -0.74
C SER A 51 -6.33 -15.67 -0.73
N PRO A 52 -6.79 -16.19 0.45
CA PRO A 52 -8.02 -16.97 0.53
C PRO A 52 -9.26 -16.08 0.39
N PRO A 53 -10.44 -16.63 0.09
CA PRO A 53 -11.69 -15.88 0.10
C PRO A 53 -11.96 -15.18 1.44
N GLY A 54 -12.64 -14.01 1.38
CA GLY A 54 -13.01 -13.24 2.57
C GLY A 54 -12.07 -12.08 2.93
N ASN A 55 -11.04 -11.85 2.13
CA ASN A 55 -10.16 -10.68 2.17
C ASN A 55 -10.34 -9.83 0.91
N LEU A 56 -9.83 -8.60 0.91
CA LEU A 56 -9.85 -7.75 -0.28
C LEU A 56 -8.55 -7.88 -1.06
N TYR A 57 -8.67 -8.17 -2.36
CA TYR A 57 -7.60 -8.14 -3.35
C TYR A 57 -8.06 -7.24 -4.50
N LEU A 58 -7.43 -6.08 -4.59
CA LEU A 58 -7.82 -5.02 -5.52
C LEU A 58 -6.59 -4.49 -6.25
N SER A 59 -6.67 -4.36 -7.56
CA SER A 59 -5.63 -3.71 -8.37
C SER A 59 -6.25 -2.69 -9.31
N VAL A 60 -5.71 -1.48 -9.32
CA VAL A 60 -6.24 -0.35 -10.10
C VAL A 60 -5.23 0.06 -11.17
N VAL A 61 -5.71 0.28 -12.39
CA VAL A 61 -4.96 0.88 -13.50
C VAL A 61 -4.97 2.39 -13.33
N LEU A 62 -3.81 2.97 -13.06
CA LEU A 62 -3.61 4.42 -12.95
C LEU A 62 -2.88 4.92 -14.20
N ARG A 63 -3.54 5.77 -14.99
CA ARG A 63 -2.98 6.48 -16.12
C ARG A 63 -3.01 7.98 -15.80
N LEU A 64 -1.88 8.49 -15.37
CA LEU A 64 -1.75 9.85 -14.86
C LEU A 64 -0.73 10.59 -15.73
N ASP A 65 -1.07 11.81 -16.11
CA ASP A 65 -0.16 12.68 -16.88
C ASP A 65 0.82 13.38 -15.93
N VAL A 66 1.79 12.59 -15.45
CA VAL A 66 2.80 13.07 -14.52
C VAL A 66 4.19 12.59 -14.89
N GLU A 67 5.19 13.36 -14.49
CA GLU A 67 6.59 12.99 -14.67
C GLU A 67 6.90 11.59 -14.09
N PRO A 68 7.69 10.76 -14.78
CA PRO A 68 8.01 9.40 -14.32
C PRO A 68 8.56 9.33 -12.90
N ALA A 69 9.33 10.33 -12.47
CA ALA A 69 9.90 10.40 -11.13
C ALA A 69 8.82 10.50 -10.03
N ARG A 70 7.67 11.11 -10.35
CA ARG A 70 6.56 11.26 -9.40
C ARG A 70 5.73 9.99 -9.20
N ARG A 71 5.87 8.99 -10.05
CA ARG A 71 5.08 7.74 -9.95
C ARG A 71 5.34 6.97 -8.66
N SER A 72 6.53 7.10 -8.07
CA SER A 72 6.84 6.50 -6.76
C SER A 72 6.03 7.12 -5.62
N GLU A 73 5.56 8.37 -5.76
CA GLU A 73 4.72 9.06 -4.79
C GLU A 73 3.35 8.38 -4.62
N LEU A 74 2.86 7.68 -5.66
CA LEU A 74 1.60 6.94 -5.62
C LEU A 74 1.54 5.87 -4.52
N GLY A 75 2.69 5.32 -4.12
CA GLY A 75 2.75 4.39 -2.98
C GLY A 75 2.24 5.01 -1.69
N PHE A 76 2.53 6.28 -1.47
CA PHE A 76 2.09 7.05 -0.30
C PHE A 76 0.61 7.44 -0.40
N VAL A 77 0.16 7.83 -1.59
CA VAL A 77 -1.25 8.12 -1.90
C VAL A 77 -2.12 6.89 -1.59
N VAL A 78 -1.75 5.74 -2.13
CA VAL A 78 -2.45 4.47 -1.91
C VAL A 78 -2.41 4.04 -0.43
N ALA A 79 -1.26 4.24 0.24
CA ALA A 79 -1.12 3.88 1.66
C ALA A 79 -2.06 4.69 2.55
N LEU A 80 -2.23 5.99 2.28
CA LEU A 80 -3.20 6.83 3.00
C LEU A 80 -4.63 6.35 2.77
N ALA A 81 -5.02 6.07 1.52
CA ALA A 81 -6.35 5.57 1.19
C ALA A 81 -6.66 4.24 1.92
N VAL A 82 -5.68 3.31 1.94
CA VAL A 82 -5.82 2.03 2.66
C VAL A 82 -5.92 2.26 4.16
N ALA A 83 -5.05 3.09 4.76
CA ALA A 83 -5.05 3.35 6.20
C ALA A 83 -6.35 4.03 6.65
N GLU A 84 -6.86 5.00 5.90
CA GLU A 84 -8.14 5.63 6.20
C GLU A 84 -9.31 4.65 6.09
N THR A 85 -9.32 3.79 5.06
CA THR A 85 -10.31 2.72 4.92
C THR A 85 -10.27 1.82 6.15
N VAL A 86 -9.09 1.31 6.53
CA VAL A 86 -8.92 0.49 7.74
C VAL A 86 -9.46 1.21 8.98
N ASN A 87 -9.18 2.50 9.15
CA ASN A 87 -9.65 3.30 10.27
C ASN A 87 -11.19 3.43 10.34
N THR A 88 -11.91 3.37 9.21
CA THR A 88 -13.38 3.37 9.21
C THR A 88 -13.97 2.05 9.69
N LEU A 89 -13.23 0.96 9.56
CA LEU A 89 -13.67 -0.40 9.86
C LEU A 89 -13.33 -0.85 11.29
N LEU A 90 -12.45 -0.11 11.97
CA LEU A 90 -11.97 -0.43 13.31
C LEU A 90 -12.67 0.37 14.41
N PRO A 91 -12.69 -0.14 15.65
CA PRO A 91 -13.12 0.64 16.80
C PRO A 91 -12.33 1.97 16.93
N ARG A 92 -12.99 3.04 17.39
CA ARG A 92 -12.43 4.40 17.43
C ARG A 92 -11.08 4.54 18.14
N GLN A 93 -10.80 3.69 19.13
CA GLN A 93 -9.55 3.69 19.89
C GLN A 93 -8.39 2.96 19.16
N THR A 94 -8.69 2.21 18.11
CA THR A 94 -7.70 1.48 17.31
C THR A 94 -7.42 2.25 16.03
N ARG A 95 -6.14 2.44 15.70
CA ARG A 95 -5.72 3.17 14.51
C ARG A 95 -4.73 2.37 13.68
N ALA A 96 -4.85 2.52 12.37
CA ALA A 96 -3.82 2.10 11.45
C ALA A 96 -2.59 3.01 11.56
N SER A 97 -1.42 2.45 11.34
CA SER A 97 -0.17 3.16 11.16
C SER A 97 0.51 2.71 9.87
N LEU A 98 1.37 3.57 9.34
CA LEU A 98 2.05 3.34 8.08
C LEU A 98 3.51 2.95 8.31
N LYS A 99 3.95 1.92 7.64
CA LYS A 99 5.34 1.47 7.66
C LYS A 99 5.91 1.52 6.24
N TRP A 100 6.99 2.31 6.10
CA TRP A 100 7.72 2.41 4.84
C TRP A 100 8.24 1.04 4.40
N PRO A 101 8.18 0.73 3.10
CA PRO A 101 7.68 1.61 2.03
C PRO A 101 6.20 1.38 1.69
N ASN A 102 5.55 0.29 2.15
CA ASN A 102 4.32 -0.18 1.52
C ASN A 102 3.38 -0.99 2.43
N ASP A 103 3.56 -0.93 3.74
CA ASP A 103 2.76 -1.70 4.69
C ASP A 103 1.85 -0.81 5.52
N VAL A 104 0.63 -1.29 5.77
CA VAL A 104 -0.30 -0.73 6.75
C VAL A 104 -0.37 -1.68 7.94
N LEU A 105 -0.25 -1.14 9.14
CA LEU A 105 -0.18 -1.89 10.38
C LEU A 105 -1.34 -1.51 11.31
N VAL A 106 -1.74 -2.44 12.18
CA VAL A 106 -2.60 -2.19 13.35
C VAL A 106 -1.97 -2.86 14.57
N GLY A 107 -1.70 -2.10 15.62
CA GLY A 107 -1.00 -2.59 16.81
C GLY A 107 0.39 -3.20 16.49
N GLY A 108 1.10 -2.67 15.50
CA GLY A 108 2.39 -3.16 15.02
C GLY A 108 2.31 -4.46 14.20
N ALA A 109 1.10 -4.97 13.88
CA ALA A 109 0.90 -6.14 13.05
C ALA A 109 0.40 -5.73 11.65
N LYS A 110 0.94 -6.34 10.60
CA LYS A 110 0.58 -6.02 9.22
C LYS A 110 -0.84 -6.45 8.91
N ILE A 111 -1.66 -5.50 8.44
CA ILE A 111 -3.04 -5.72 8.02
C ILE A 111 -3.22 -5.57 6.51
N ALA A 112 -2.41 -4.74 5.86
CA ALA A 112 -2.45 -4.58 4.41
C ALA A 112 -1.06 -4.39 3.81
N GLY A 113 -0.95 -4.68 2.52
CA GLY A 113 0.25 -4.47 1.71
C GLY A 113 -0.09 -3.88 0.36
N ILE A 114 0.81 -3.04 -0.16
CA ILE A 114 0.68 -2.33 -1.42
C ILE A 114 1.77 -2.78 -2.37
N LEU A 115 1.44 -3.00 -3.63
CA LEU A 115 2.38 -3.34 -4.69
C LEU A 115 2.15 -2.46 -5.92
N LEU A 116 3.05 -1.52 -6.17
CA LEU A 116 3.05 -0.71 -7.38
C LEU A 116 3.91 -1.36 -8.46
N GLU A 117 3.39 -1.42 -9.67
CA GLU A 117 4.11 -1.91 -10.85
C GLU A 117 3.93 -0.92 -12.01
N ALA A 118 5.03 -0.31 -12.45
CA ALA A 118 5.02 0.59 -13.60
C ALA A 118 5.04 -0.21 -14.91
N LEU A 119 4.30 0.26 -15.92
CA LEU A 119 4.29 -0.27 -17.27
C LEU A 119 5.11 0.63 -18.21
N GLU A 120 5.52 0.07 -19.36
CA GLU A 120 6.32 0.78 -20.36
C GLU A 120 5.59 2.00 -20.95
N ASP A 121 4.26 1.93 -21.07
CA ASP A 121 3.40 3.02 -21.54
C ASP A 121 3.15 4.11 -20.48
N GLY A 122 3.76 3.97 -19.32
CA GLY A 122 3.66 4.93 -18.23
C GLY A 122 2.50 4.71 -17.25
N ALA A 123 1.60 3.77 -17.52
CA ALA A 123 0.59 3.38 -16.55
C ALA A 123 1.23 2.75 -15.31
N VAL A 124 0.57 2.88 -14.17
CA VAL A 124 0.94 2.22 -12.92
C VAL A 124 -0.19 1.32 -12.48
N ILE A 125 0.13 0.06 -12.17
CA ILE A 125 -0.80 -0.85 -11.51
C ILE A 125 -0.61 -0.71 -10.00
N ALA A 126 -1.67 -0.31 -9.30
CA ALA A 126 -1.69 -0.18 -7.85
C ALA A 126 -2.42 -1.37 -7.23
N GLY A 127 -1.67 -2.38 -6.79
CA GLY A 127 -2.20 -3.55 -6.10
C GLY A 127 -2.31 -3.32 -4.60
N MET A 128 -3.45 -3.70 -4.02
CA MET A 128 -3.79 -3.55 -2.61
C MET A 128 -4.36 -4.86 -2.08
N GLY A 129 -3.68 -5.45 -1.10
CA GLY A 129 -4.17 -6.59 -0.35
C GLY A 129 -4.51 -6.18 1.08
N LEU A 130 -5.75 -6.43 1.54
CA LEU A 130 -6.20 -6.11 2.90
C LEU A 130 -6.78 -7.36 3.58
N ASN A 131 -6.23 -7.68 4.73
CA ASN A 131 -6.67 -8.78 5.57
C ASN A 131 -7.96 -8.40 6.31
N ILE A 132 -9.09 -8.91 5.87
CA ILE A 132 -10.39 -8.70 6.54
C ILE A 132 -10.65 -9.84 7.53
N LEU A 133 -10.69 -11.09 7.06
CA LEU A 133 -10.98 -12.28 7.86
C LEU A 133 -9.76 -13.15 8.13
N HIS A 134 -8.82 -13.22 7.18
CA HIS A 134 -7.70 -14.15 7.20
C HIS A 134 -6.36 -13.43 7.11
N ALA A 135 -5.38 -13.90 7.90
CA ALA A 135 -4.00 -13.45 7.82
C ALA A 135 -3.06 -14.66 7.79
N PRO A 136 -1.91 -14.59 7.11
CA PRO A 136 -0.95 -15.69 7.11
C PRO A 136 -0.39 -15.91 8.52
N THR A 137 -0.10 -17.18 8.84
CA THR A 137 0.60 -17.58 10.08
C THR A 137 2.03 -18.01 9.76
N GLY A 138 2.90 -18.02 10.77
CA GLY A 138 4.29 -18.45 10.60
C GLY A 138 5.16 -17.50 9.79
N THR A 139 4.77 -16.24 9.66
CA THR A 139 5.56 -15.18 9.01
C THR A 139 6.63 -14.63 9.95
N ALA A 140 7.72 -14.10 9.38
CA ALA A 140 8.78 -13.44 10.17
C ALA A 140 8.34 -12.13 10.83
N TYR A 141 7.14 -11.65 10.52
CA TYR A 141 6.53 -10.42 11.06
C TYR A 141 5.10 -10.71 11.52
N ARG A 142 4.61 -9.93 12.46
CA ARG A 142 3.25 -10.05 12.98
C ARG A 142 2.24 -9.65 11.92
N THR A 143 1.14 -10.39 11.83
CA THR A 143 0.01 -10.11 10.93
C THR A 143 -1.29 -10.04 11.73
N THR A 144 -2.27 -9.30 11.23
CA THR A 144 -3.59 -9.18 11.81
C THR A 144 -4.66 -9.04 10.73
N THR A 145 -5.92 -9.00 11.15
CA THR A 145 -7.09 -8.80 10.29
C THR A 145 -7.99 -7.72 10.87
N ILE A 146 -8.94 -7.21 10.09
CA ILE A 146 -10.01 -6.34 10.59
C ILE A 146 -10.76 -7.04 11.72
N ALA A 147 -11.17 -8.30 11.51
CA ALA A 147 -11.91 -9.08 12.51
C ALA A 147 -11.12 -9.28 13.81
N ALA A 148 -9.85 -9.67 13.74
CA ALA A 148 -9.00 -9.85 14.92
C ALA A 148 -8.70 -8.54 15.66
N SER A 149 -8.80 -7.41 14.97
CA SER A 149 -8.63 -6.07 15.54
C SER A 149 -9.94 -5.46 16.08
N GLY A 150 -11.01 -6.25 16.16
CA GLY A 150 -12.30 -5.86 16.72
C GLY A 150 -13.24 -5.12 15.76
N GLY A 151 -12.89 -5.09 14.46
CA GLY A 151 -13.70 -4.48 13.42
C GLY A 151 -14.65 -5.47 12.74
N VAL A 152 -15.61 -4.94 11.98
CA VAL A 152 -16.54 -5.69 11.14
C VAL A 152 -16.57 -5.06 9.77
N ALA A 153 -16.40 -5.87 8.73
CA ALA A 153 -16.39 -5.40 7.35
C ALA A 153 -16.86 -6.47 6.38
N SER A 154 -17.56 -6.06 5.31
CA SER A 154 -17.73 -6.87 4.11
C SER A 154 -16.66 -6.49 3.07
N VAL A 155 -16.31 -7.42 2.19
CA VAL A 155 -15.34 -7.18 1.12
C VAL A 155 -15.82 -6.06 0.20
N ASP A 156 -17.09 -6.08 -0.22
CA ASP A 156 -17.65 -5.08 -1.13
C ASP A 156 -17.64 -3.67 -0.54
N THR A 157 -18.15 -3.52 0.69
CA THR A 157 -18.15 -2.20 1.36
C THR A 157 -16.71 -1.69 1.56
N THR A 158 -15.78 -2.58 1.87
CA THR A 158 -14.37 -2.23 2.03
C THR A 158 -13.76 -1.77 0.71
N ARG A 159 -14.04 -2.50 -0.39
CA ARG A 159 -13.60 -2.13 -1.74
C ARG A 159 -14.12 -0.74 -2.13
N ASP A 160 -15.41 -0.52 -1.99
CA ASP A 160 -16.04 0.74 -2.40
C ASP A 160 -15.51 1.92 -1.59
N THR A 161 -15.40 1.76 -0.26
CA THR A 161 -14.78 2.77 0.61
C THR A 161 -13.32 3.06 0.22
N LEU A 162 -12.54 2.01 -0.11
CA LEU A 162 -11.16 2.18 -0.54
C LEU A 162 -11.04 2.93 -1.87
N LEU A 163 -11.90 2.65 -2.83
CA LEU A 163 -11.93 3.36 -4.10
C LEU A 163 -12.29 4.84 -3.90
N ASP A 164 -13.27 5.15 -3.06
CA ASP A 164 -13.63 6.54 -2.75
C ASP A 164 -12.47 7.30 -2.09
N ARG A 165 -11.76 6.67 -1.14
CA ARG A 165 -10.58 7.28 -0.50
C ARG A 165 -9.42 7.45 -1.48
N LEU A 166 -9.20 6.47 -2.35
CA LEU A 166 -8.17 6.53 -3.38
C LEU A 166 -8.42 7.69 -4.34
N GLU A 167 -9.64 7.89 -4.80
CA GLU A 167 -10.03 9.02 -5.65
C GLU A 167 -9.73 10.37 -4.97
N ALA A 168 -10.13 10.51 -3.70
CA ALA A 168 -9.89 11.72 -2.95
C ALA A 168 -8.40 12.05 -2.81
N HIS A 169 -7.58 11.05 -2.47
CA HIS A 169 -6.13 11.25 -2.32
C HIS A 169 -5.41 11.44 -3.66
N LEU A 170 -5.83 10.78 -4.73
CA LEU A 170 -5.31 11.02 -6.08
C LEU A 170 -5.58 12.46 -6.52
N THR A 171 -6.82 12.94 -6.34
CA THR A 171 -7.22 14.31 -6.67
C THR A 171 -6.40 15.33 -5.87
N ALA A 172 -6.25 15.13 -4.56
CA ALA A 172 -5.44 16.00 -3.72
C ALA A 172 -3.97 16.03 -4.18
N TRP A 173 -3.39 14.87 -4.48
CA TRP A 173 -2.02 14.75 -4.96
C TRP A 173 -1.81 15.41 -6.33
N GLU A 174 -2.77 15.29 -7.25
CA GLU A 174 -2.69 15.95 -8.57
C GLU A 174 -2.73 17.48 -8.44
N ILE A 175 -3.58 18.01 -7.56
CA ILE A 175 -3.79 19.47 -7.38
C ILE A 175 -2.70 20.09 -6.51
N GLU A 176 -2.39 19.48 -5.36
CA GLU A 176 -1.55 20.06 -4.31
C GLU A 176 -0.11 19.52 -4.32
N GLY A 177 0.14 18.45 -5.08
CA GLY A 177 1.44 17.78 -5.15
C GLY A 177 1.71 16.85 -3.99
N PHE A 178 2.96 16.42 -3.85
CA PHE A 178 3.35 15.38 -2.88
C PHE A 178 3.50 15.89 -1.44
N ALA A 179 3.76 17.18 -1.24
CA ALA A 179 4.06 17.70 0.10
C ALA A 179 2.98 17.42 1.14
N PRO A 180 1.67 17.68 0.90
CA PRO A 180 0.61 17.35 1.84
C PRO A 180 0.42 15.85 2.04
N ILE A 181 0.55 15.03 0.99
CA ILE A 181 0.51 13.56 1.07
C ILE A 181 1.63 13.04 1.99
N ARG A 182 2.86 13.54 1.78
CA ARG A 182 4.02 13.19 2.60
C ARG A 182 3.81 13.54 4.06
N GLN A 183 3.25 14.72 4.35
CA GLN A 183 2.96 15.15 5.72
C GLN A 183 1.91 14.25 6.37
N ALA A 184 0.77 14.01 5.72
CA ALA A 184 -0.29 13.13 6.21
C ALA A 184 0.22 11.69 6.46
N TRP A 185 1.13 11.22 5.62
CA TRP A 185 1.77 9.91 5.78
C TRP A 185 2.68 9.90 7.02
N LEU A 186 3.49 10.94 7.24
CA LEU A 186 4.38 11.05 8.39
C LEU A 186 3.63 11.10 9.73
N GLU A 187 2.44 11.70 9.76
CA GLU A 187 1.58 11.74 10.95
C GLU A 187 1.06 10.36 11.38
N GLN A 188 1.07 9.38 10.45
CA GLN A 188 0.64 8.00 10.67
C GLN A 188 1.82 7.00 10.71
N ALA A 189 3.04 7.47 10.52
CA ALA A 189 4.25 6.67 10.51
C ALA A 189 4.78 6.38 11.93
N HIS A 190 5.92 5.69 11.98
CA HIS A 190 6.69 5.59 13.23
C HIS A 190 7.05 6.98 13.76
N PRO A 191 7.09 7.18 15.08
CA PRO A 191 7.58 8.43 15.65
C PRO A 191 9.00 8.75 15.20
N ILE A 192 9.29 10.03 14.97
CA ILE A 192 10.66 10.49 14.72
C ILE A 192 11.57 10.07 15.87
N GLY A 193 12.77 9.60 15.56
CA GLY A 193 13.73 9.05 16.53
C GLY A 193 13.61 7.54 16.77
N THR A 194 12.55 6.87 16.24
CA THR A 194 12.45 5.40 16.32
C THR A 194 13.63 4.75 15.60
N MET A 195 14.35 3.86 16.27
CA MET A 195 15.42 3.09 15.64
C MET A 195 14.82 2.11 14.63
N LEU A 196 15.27 2.20 13.39
CA LEU A 196 14.86 1.33 12.29
C LEU A 196 16.06 0.60 11.72
N ARG A 197 15.80 -0.64 11.27
CA ARG A 197 16.73 -1.46 10.50
C ARG A 197 16.15 -1.65 9.11
N VAL A 198 16.90 -1.32 8.09
CA VAL A 198 16.48 -1.45 6.70
C VAL A 198 17.38 -2.42 5.98
N MET A 199 16.82 -3.52 5.49
CA MET A 199 17.49 -4.44 4.59
C MET A 199 17.50 -3.85 3.19
N ARG A 200 18.69 -3.60 2.64
CA ARG A 200 18.90 -3.11 1.29
C ARG A 200 20.04 -3.87 0.62
N ASP A 201 19.78 -4.52 -0.51
CA ASP A 201 20.78 -5.21 -1.32
C ASP A 201 21.70 -6.16 -0.51
N GLY A 202 21.12 -6.87 0.47
CA GLY A 202 21.85 -7.77 1.37
C GLY A 202 22.61 -7.09 2.51
N HIS A 203 22.53 -5.77 2.62
CA HIS A 203 23.15 -4.99 3.71
C HIS A 203 22.07 -4.40 4.62
N ILE A 204 22.41 -4.28 5.91
CA ILE A 204 21.55 -3.61 6.89
C ILE A 204 22.00 -2.17 7.05
N VAL A 205 21.07 -1.23 6.91
CA VAL A 205 21.24 0.18 7.26
C VAL A 205 20.44 0.44 8.53
N GLU A 206 21.10 0.86 9.60
CA GLU A 206 20.45 1.19 10.88
C GLU A 206 20.53 2.69 11.15
N GLY A 207 19.49 3.23 11.78
CA GLY A 207 19.46 4.62 12.21
C GLY A 207 18.13 5.04 12.80
N ALA A 208 18.13 6.19 13.44
CA ALA A 208 16.91 6.81 13.95
C ALA A 208 16.07 7.36 12.78
N PHE A 209 14.78 7.04 12.75
CA PHE A 209 13.88 7.55 11.74
C PHE A 209 13.83 9.08 11.80
N ALA A 210 14.23 9.74 10.72
CA ALA A 210 14.28 11.19 10.58
C ALA A 210 13.19 11.75 9.61
N GLY A 211 12.28 10.87 9.15
CA GLY A 211 11.19 11.25 8.25
C GLY A 211 11.38 10.76 6.83
N LEU A 212 10.75 11.45 5.89
CA LEU A 212 10.85 11.20 4.45
C LEU A 212 11.47 12.38 3.74
N GLY A 213 12.26 12.10 2.72
CA GLY A 213 12.72 13.09 1.74
C GLY A 213 11.56 13.68 0.91
N PRO A 214 11.82 14.74 0.13
CA PRO A 214 10.82 15.34 -0.75
C PRO A 214 10.37 14.42 -1.89
N ASP A 215 11.10 13.34 -2.14
CA ASP A 215 10.82 12.28 -3.12
C ASP A 215 10.32 10.98 -2.49
N GLY A 216 10.02 10.97 -1.17
CA GLY A 216 9.56 9.81 -0.43
C GLY A 216 10.67 8.84 0.02
N ALA A 217 11.95 9.16 -0.20
CA ALA A 217 13.05 8.37 0.36
C ALA A 217 13.00 8.37 1.89
N LEU A 218 13.20 7.22 2.51
CA LEU A 218 13.31 7.11 3.96
C LEU A 218 14.59 7.78 4.43
N LEU A 219 14.49 8.63 5.45
CA LEU A 219 15.62 9.31 6.07
C LEU A 219 15.94 8.66 7.42
N LEU A 220 17.20 8.29 7.62
CA LEU A 220 17.71 7.74 8.87
C LEU A 220 18.91 8.58 9.34
N ASP A 221 18.94 8.92 10.60
CA ASP A 221 20.12 9.53 11.24
C ASP A 221 20.91 8.45 11.99
N ASN A 222 22.20 8.32 11.68
CA ASN A 222 23.12 7.40 12.35
C ASN A 222 24.43 8.12 12.73
N SER A 223 25.46 7.37 13.20
CA SER A 223 26.77 7.92 13.59
C SER A 223 27.49 8.66 12.46
N ASP A 224 27.24 8.27 11.21
CA ASP A 224 27.93 8.81 10.02
C ASP A 224 27.15 9.98 9.39
N GLY A 225 25.99 10.33 9.98
CA GLY A 225 25.13 11.41 9.52
C GLY A 225 23.80 10.93 8.99
N ARG A 226 23.16 11.75 8.12
CA ARG A 226 21.86 11.43 7.53
C ARG A 226 22.00 10.58 6.29
N VAL A 227 21.40 9.39 6.32
CA VAL A 227 21.35 8.43 5.22
C VAL A 227 20.00 8.48 4.54
N ARG A 228 19.97 8.47 3.20
CA ARG A 228 18.77 8.35 2.38
C ARG A 228 18.64 6.93 1.84
N VAL A 229 17.49 6.32 2.06
CA VAL A 229 17.15 4.98 1.56
C VAL A 229 15.97 5.09 0.59
N ILE A 230 16.23 4.79 -0.69
CA ILE A 230 15.22 4.87 -1.76
C ILE A 230 14.45 3.57 -1.97
N ALA A 231 15.03 2.44 -1.56
CA ALA A 231 14.43 1.11 -1.63
C ALA A 231 14.96 0.23 -0.50
N GLY A 232 14.16 -0.69 -0.03
CA GLY A 232 14.50 -1.62 1.05
C GLY A 232 13.27 -2.12 1.77
N ASP A 233 13.48 -2.96 2.77
CA ASP A 233 12.45 -3.44 3.69
C ASP A 233 12.82 -3.05 5.12
N VAL A 234 11.93 -2.33 5.79
CA VAL A 234 12.09 -2.02 7.21
C VAL A 234 11.77 -3.27 8.02
N GLU A 235 12.72 -3.72 8.81
CA GLU A 235 12.49 -4.75 9.82
C GLU A 235 11.87 -4.09 11.07
N ALA A 236 10.82 -4.74 11.62
CA ALA A 236 10.34 -4.33 12.93
C ALA A 236 11.40 -4.68 13.97
N GLY A 237 11.80 -3.71 14.75
CA GLY A 237 12.63 -3.91 15.93
C GLY A 237 11.87 -4.61 17.04
#